data_75e5efcf7863dc8e3bda7938278f5dba
#
_entry.id   75e5efcf7863dc8e3bda7938278f5dba
#
_cell.length_a   1.000
_cell.length_b   1.000
_cell.length_c   1.000
_cell.angle_alpha   90.00
_cell.angle_beta   90.00
_cell.angle_gamma   90.00
#
_symmetry.space_group_name_H-M   'P 1'
#
loop_
_entity.id
_entity.type
_entity.pdbx_description
1 polymer ?
#
loop_
_entity_poly.entity_id
_entity_poly.type
_entity_poly.pdbx_seq_one_letter_code
_entity_poly.pdbx_strand_id
1 'polypeptide(L)'
;HKAHMASVAYQLFHQYQATGQVRLFGASGGYGDGEQRRDFVSIEDVVSANLFCMDHPNFKGIFNLGTGVSRSFNDIGLAVVNSCRTVSGSKPLSLEECQTQEIISYFDMPASLTGKYQDFTQADVGRLREAGYDRKFTALEAGVRRYVDWLGQHMRSDPS
;
A
#
# COMPACT_ATOMS: atom_id res chain seq x y z
N HIS A 1 -8.31 14.13 -10.76
CA HIS A 1 -7.20 15.04 -11.03
C HIS A 1 -5.81 14.59 -10.56
N LYS A 2 -5.72 13.56 -9.73
CA LYS A 2 -4.46 13.01 -9.21
C LYS A 2 -4.22 11.56 -9.68
N ALA A 3 -4.86 11.11 -10.77
CA ALA A 3 -4.88 9.70 -11.18
C ALA A 3 -3.49 9.03 -11.17
N HIS A 4 -2.47 9.71 -11.69
CA HIS A 4 -1.09 9.19 -11.72
C HIS A 4 -0.33 9.33 -10.40
N MET A 5 -0.85 10.11 -9.44
CA MET A 5 -0.24 10.34 -8.12
C MET A 5 -1.08 9.75 -6.98
N ALA A 6 -2.10 8.97 -7.32
CA ALA A 6 -2.87 8.25 -6.33
C ALA A 6 -2.06 7.12 -5.69
N SER A 7 -2.48 6.68 -4.51
CA SER A 7 -1.84 5.57 -3.82
C SER A 7 -1.84 4.29 -4.66
N VAL A 8 -0.85 3.44 -4.47
CA VAL A 8 -0.79 2.13 -5.13
C VAL A 8 -2.06 1.31 -4.88
N ALA A 9 -2.55 1.29 -3.64
CA ALA A 9 -3.79 0.58 -3.30
C ALA A 9 -4.99 1.09 -4.11
N TYR A 10 -5.11 2.40 -4.33
CA TYR A 10 -6.14 3.00 -5.18
C TYR A 10 -6.04 2.51 -6.63
N GLN A 11 -4.84 2.56 -7.21
CA GLN A 11 -4.62 2.15 -8.60
C GLN A 11 -4.93 0.66 -8.79
N LEU A 12 -4.44 -0.20 -7.90
CA LEU A 12 -4.68 -1.64 -7.96
C LEU A 12 -6.16 -1.99 -7.73
N PHE A 13 -6.85 -1.28 -6.85
CA PHE A 13 -8.29 -1.43 -6.66
C PHE A 13 -9.06 -1.15 -7.96
N HIS A 14 -8.78 -0.02 -8.63
CA HIS A 14 -9.44 0.31 -9.89
C HIS A 14 -9.10 -0.67 -11.02
N GLN A 15 -7.85 -1.13 -11.11
CA GLN A 15 -7.47 -2.18 -12.07
C GLN A 15 -8.31 -3.44 -11.82
N TYR A 16 -8.36 -3.91 -10.57
CA TYR A 16 -9.09 -5.11 -10.21
C TYR A 16 -10.59 -4.97 -10.47
N GLN A 17 -11.21 -3.83 -10.16
CA GLN A 17 -12.62 -3.59 -10.44
C GLN A 17 -12.94 -3.57 -11.94
N ALA A 18 -12.03 -3.05 -12.75
CA ALA A 18 -12.23 -2.94 -14.20
C ALA A 18 -11.99 -4.26 -14.95
N THR A 19 -11.03 -5.07 -14.51
CA THR A 19 -10.53 -6.22 -15.30
C THR A 19 -10.53 -7.55 -14.55
N GLY A 20 -10.74 -7.56 -13.24
CA GLY A 20 -10.52 -8.73 -12.39
C GLY A 20 -9.05 -9.06 -12.15
N GLN A 21 -8.14 -8.22 -12.60
CA GLN A 21 -6.69 -8.43 -12.56
C GLN A 21 -5.97 -7.21 -12.01
N VAL A 22 -4.77 -7.41 -11.45
CA VAL A 22 -3.81 -6.38 -11.11
C VAL A 22 -2.47 -6.67 -11.79
N ARG A 23 -1.79 -5.62 -12.24
CA ARG A 23 -0.49 -5.71 -12.91
C ARG A 23 0.55 -4.95 -12.11
N LEU A 24 1.62 -5.64 -11.78
CA LEU A 24 2.74 -5.13 -11.00
C LEU A 24 4.00 -5.03 -11.88
N PHE A 25 4.98 -4.26 -11.44
CA PHE A 25 6.27 -4.25 -12.12
C PHE A 25 6.97 -5.60 -11.98
N GLY A 26 7.56 -6.06 -13.06
CA GLY A 26 8.46 -7.18 -13.10
C GLY A 26 9.78 -6.92 -12.37
N ALA A 27 10.73 -7.81 -12.52
CA ALA A 27 12.02 -7.75 -11.85
C ALA A 27 12.78 -6.44 -12.16
N SER A 28 13.28 -5.78 -11.13
CA SER A 28 14.13 -4.60 -11.25
C SER A 28 14.95 -4.34 -9.98
N GLY A 29 16.07 -3.63 -10.11
CA GLY A 29 16.89 -3.22 -8.97
C GLY A 29 17.40 -4.35 -8.09
N GLY A 30 17.55 -5.56 -8.64
CA GLY A 30 17.95 -6.76 -7.90
C GLY A 30 16.80 -7.50 -7.21
N TYR A 31 15.56 -7.04 -7.37
CA TYR A 31 14.35 -7.68 -6.87
C TYR A 31 13.66 -8.48 -7.98
N GLY A 32 13.03 -9.59 -7.62
CA GLY A 32 12.16 -10.36 -8.52
C GLY A 32 10.86 -9.66 -8.84
N ASP A 33 9.99 -10.32 -9.59
CA ASP A 33 8.68 -9.81 -10.02
C ASP A 33 7.81 -9.41 -8.83
N GLY A 34 7.45 -8.11 -8.76
CA GLY A 34 6.64 -7.56 -7.68
C GLY A 34 7.31 -7.53 -6.29
N GLU A 35 8.61 -7.83 -6.21
CA GLU A 35 9.34 -7.92 -4.94
C GLU A 35 10.01 -6.61 -4.50
N GLN A 36 9.93 -5.54 -5.31
CA GLN A 36 10.32 -4.20 -4.85
C GLN A 36 9.52 -3.86 -3.58
N ARG A 37 10.12 -3.13 -2.65
CA ARG A 37 9.57 -2.97 -1.30
C ARG A 37 9.33 -1.53 -0.92
N ARG A 38 8.24 -1.29 -0.21
CA ARG A 38 7.86 0.01 0.36
C ARG A 38 7.40 -0.13 1.80
N ASP A 39 7.64 0.89 2.58
CA ASP A 39 6.98 1.09 3.86
C ASP A 39 5.61 1.74 3.60
N PHE A 40 4.59 0.91 3.46
CA PHE A 40 3.21 1.36 3.25
C PHE A 40 2.60 1.77 4.58
N VAL A 41 2.30 3.04 4.74
CA VAL A 41 1.70 3.60 5.95
C VAL A 41 0.24 4.00 5.71
N SER A 42 -0.63 3.70 6.66
CA SER A 42 -2.03 4.14 6.63
C SER A 42 -2.13 5.65 6.88
N ILE A 43 -3.03 6.32 6.18
CA ILE A 43 -3.31 7.75 6.41
C ILE A 43 -3.78 8.01 7.84
N GLU A 44 -4.49 7.08 8.46
CA GLU A 44 -4.95 7.18 9.84
C GLU A 44 -3.76 7.21 10.81
N ASP A 45 -2.72 6.43 10.54
CA ASP A 45 -1.50 6.42 11.34
C ASP A 45 -0.73 7.75 11.17
N VAL A 46 -0.71 8.30 9.95
CA VAL A 46 -0.11 9.61 9.67
C VAL A 46 -0.85 10.71 10.44
N VAL A 47 -2.18 10.71 10.39
CA VAL A 47 -3.01 11.66 11.14
C VAL A 47 -2.78 11.50 12.66
N SER A 48 -2.75 10.26 13.14
CA SER A 48 -2.49 9.96 14.56
C SER A 48 -1.14 10.51 15.04
N ALA A 49 -0.09 10.36 14.25
CA ALA A 49 1.22 10.90 14.58
C ALA A 49 1.25 12.44 14.56
N ASN A 50 0.56 13.06 13.59
CA ASN A 50 0.46 14.52 13.54
C ASN A 50 -0.31 15.07 14.76
N LEU A 51 -1.41 14.45 15.17
CA LEU A 51 -2.14 14.85 16.37
C LEU A 51 -1.28 14.67 17.62
N PHE A 52 -0.53 13.58 17.72
CA PHE A 52 0.43 13.41 18.80
C PHE A 52 1.45 14.56 18.85
N CYS A 53 2.03 14.96 17.71
CA CYS A 53 2.96 16.09 17.67
C CYS A 53 2.30 17.41 18.13
N MET A 54 1.04 17.65 17.78
CA MET A 54 0.30 18.85 18.19
C MET A 54 0.03 18.87 19.71
N ASP A 55 -0.28 17.72 20.29
CA ASP A 55 -0.57 17.59 21.73
C ASP A 55 0.71 17.63 22.61
N HIS A 56 1.90 17.53 21.99
CA HIS A 56 3.19 17.50 22.67
C HIS A 56 4.09 18.66 22.21
N PRO A 57 3.92 19.88 22.70
CA PRO A 57 4.62 21.08 22.20
C PRO A 57 6.14 21.05 22.36
N ASN A 58 6.64 20.15 23.20
CA ASN A 58 8.08 19.90 23.36
C ASN A 58 8.65 18.90 22.34
N PHE A 59 7.78 18.29 21.53
CA PHE A 59 8.13 17.38 20.45
C PHE A 59 8.68 18.20 19.26
N LYS A 60 10.01 18.37 19.20
CA LYS A 60 10.68 19.22 18.21
C LYS A 60 11.73 18.42 17.44
N GLY A 61 11.78 18.64 16.14
CA GLY A 61 12.79 18.04 15.27
C GLY A 61 12.22 17.49 13.98
N ILE A 62 13.04 16.70 13.29
CA ILE A 62 12.67 15.97 12.08
C ILE A 62 12.55 14.49 12.45
N PHE A 63 11.40 13.91 12.14
CA PHE A 63 11.08 12.53 12.42
C PHE A 63 10.63 11.83 11.14
N ASN A 64 11.15 10.62 10.92
CA ASN A 64 10.59 9.76 9.89
C ASN A 64 9.27 9.18 10.36
N LEU A 65 8.31 9.10 9.45
CA LEU A 65 7.01 8.49 9.70
C LEU A 65 6.75 7.38 8.68
N GLY A 66 6.53 6.20 9.15
CA GLY A 66 6.23 4.98 8.45
C GLY A 66 5.92 3.90 9.46
N THR A 67 5.74 2.68 9.01
CA THR A 67 5.50 1.54 9.90
C THR A 67 6.80 0.96 10.47
N GLY A 68 7.93 1.23 9.83
CA GLY A 68 9.22 0.59 10.08
C GLY A 68 9.33 -0.82 9.49
N VAL A 69 8.34 -1.24 8.68
CA VAL A 69 8.30 -2.56 8.05
C VAL A 69 8.05 -2.41 6.56
N SER A 70 9.06 -2.70 5.74
CA SER A 70 8.89 -2.70 4.28
C SER A 70 8.15 -3.96 3.83
N ARG A 71 7.20 -3.79 2.89
CA ARG A 71 6.39 -4.85 2.30
C ARG A 71 6.53 -4.80 0.77
N SER A 72 6.39 -5.95 0.11
CA SER A 72 6.50 -6.04 -1.35
C SER A 72 5.27 -5.50 -2.07
N PHE A 73 5.40 -5.23 -3.37
CA PHE A 73 4.24 -4.93 -4.22
C PHE A 73 3.34 -6.16 -4.40
N ASN A 74 3.89 -7.37 -4.30
CA ASN A 74 3.11 -8.60 -4.20
C ASN A 74 2.21 -8.59 -2.97
N ASP A 75 2.74 -8.18 -1.80
CA ASP A 75 1.96 -8.10 -0.57
C ASP A 75 0.76 -7.14 -0.70
N ILE A 76 0.99 -5.93 -1.21
CA ILE A 76 -0.11 -4.96 -1.37
C ILE A 76 -1.08 -5.37 -2.49
N GLY A 77 -0.59 -5.95 -3.59
CA GLY A 77 -1.43 -6.50 -4.65
C GLY A 77 -2.37 -7.58 -4.13
N LEU A 78 -1.81 -8.54 -3.41
CA LEU A 78 -2.58 -9.62 -2.78
C LEU A 78 -3.58 -9.10 -1.76
N ALA A 79 -3.18 -8.11 -0.93
CA ALA A 79 -4.08 -7.49 0.05
C ALA A 79 -5.28 -6.80 -0.62
N VAL A 80 -5.07 -6.09 -1.74
CA VAL A 80 -6.16 -5.45 -2.51
C VAL A 80 -7.09 -6.50 -3.12
N VAL A 81 -6.54 -7.50 -3.82
CA VAL A 81 -7.31 -8.59 -4.43
C VAL A 81 -8.16 -9.29 -3.38
N ASN A 82 -7.57 -9.70 -2.27
CA ASN A 82 -8.27 -10.44 -1.21
C ASN A 82 -9.29 -9.57 -0.46
N SER A 83 -9.06 -8.26 -0.34
CA SER A 83 -10.05 -7.34 0.20
C SER A 83 -11.28 -7.25 -0.72
N CYS A 84 -11.07 -7.08 -2.02
CA CYS A 84 -12.17 -7.06 -3.01
C CYS A 84 -12.94 -8.38 -3.04
N ARG A 85 -12.23 -9.52 -3.04
CA ARG A 85 -12.84 -10.85 -3.00
C ARG A 85 -13.70 -11.07 -1.76
N THR A 86 -13.22 -10.63 -0.60
CA THR A 86 -13.97 -10.75 0.66
C THR A 86 -15.23 -9.90 0.64
N VAL A 87 -15.17 -8.67 0.09
CA VAL A 87 -16.36 -7.80 -0.09
C VAL A 87 -17.40 -8.46 -1.01
N SER A 88 -16.97 -9.21 -2.02
CA SER A 88 -17.86 -9.97 -2.93
C SER A 88 -18.28 -11.34 -2.39
N GLY A 89 -17.94 -11.70 -1.15
CA GLY A 89 -18.25 -12.98 -0.55
C GLY A 89 -17.38 -14.16 -1.03
N SER A 90 -16.29 -13.88 -1.76
CA SER A 90 -15.37 -14.89 -2.27
C SER A 90 -14.26 -15.19 -1.25
N LYS A 91 -13.71 -16.41 -1.28
CA LYS A 91 -12.60 -16.79 -0.41
C LYS A 91 -11.31 -16.08 -0.83
N PRO A 92 -10.46 -15.67 0.14
CA PRO A 92 -9.11 -15.21 -0.15
C PRO A 92 -8.29 -16.27 -0.89
N LEU A 93 -7.32 -15.82 -1.68
CA LEU A 93 -6.37 -16.64 -2.42
C LEU A 93 -4.95 -16.41 -1.88
N SER A 94 -4.07 -17.39 -2.07
CA SER A 94 -2.63 -17.21 -1.93
C SER A 94 -2.05 -16.42 -3.10
N LEU A 95 -0.81 -15.95 -2.98
CA LEU A 95 -0.11 -15.30 -4.09
C LEU A 95 0.05 -16.26 -5.28
N GLU A 96 0.44 -17.51 -5.03
CA GLU A 96 0.60 -18.55 -6.03
C GLU A 96 -0.71 -18.82 -6.80
N GLU A 97 -1.83 -18.91 -6.09
CA GLU A 97 -3.14 -19.06 -6.71
C GLU A 97 -3.51 -17.85 -7.59
N CYS A 98 -3.20 -16.62 -7.11
CA CYS A 98 -3.42 -15.41 -7.89
C CYS A 98 -2.56 -15.36 -9.16
N GLN A 99 -1.32 -15.82 -9.10
CA GLN A 99 -0.41 -15.90 -10.25
C GLN A 99 -0.86 -16.98 -11.25
N THR A 100 -1.19 -18.18 -10.76
CA THR A 100 -1.66 -19.29 -11.60
C THR A 100 -2.96 -18.95 -12.33
N GLN A 101 -3.85 -18.16 -11.70
CA GLN A 101 -5.10 -17.70 -12.29
C GLN A 101 -4.97 -16.38 -13.06
N GLU A 102 -3.76 -15.88 -13.23
CA GLU A 102 -3.45 -14.60 -13.89
C GLU A 102 -4.16 -13.38 -13.26
N ILE A 103 -4.62 -13.50 -11.99
CA ILE A 103 -5.21 -12.39 -11.25
C ILE A 103 -4.13 -11.36 -10.89
N ILE A 104 -2.91 -11.83 -10.57
CA ILE A 104 -1.72 -10.98 -10.42
C ILE A 104 -0.76 -11.35 -11.52
N SER A 105 -0.39 -10.37 -12.34
CA SER A 105 0.55 -10.50 -13.45
C SER A 105 1.60 -9.40 -13.41
N TYR A 106 2.66 -9.56 -14.19
CA TYR A 106 3.80 -8.66 -14.17
C TYR A 106 4.07 -8.09 -15.57
N PHE A 107 4.64 -6.90 -15.61
CA PHE A 107 5.07 -6.26 -16.84
C PHE A 107 6.41 -5.53 -16.64
N ASP A 108 7.18 -5.42 -17.71
CA ASP A 108 8.49 -4.78 -17.65
C ASP A 108 8.40 -3.34 -17.18
N MET A 109 9.33 -2.95 -16.31
CA MET A 109 9.42 -1.56 -15.88
C MET A 109 9.70 -0.64 -17.08
N PRO A 110 8.91 0.44 -17.26
CA PRO A 110 9.15 1.39 -18.32
C PRO A 110 10.59 1.94 -18.31
N ALA A 111 11.23 2.01 -19.48
CA ALA A 111 12.61 2.49 -19.58
C ALA A 111 12.83 3.90 -18.97
N SER A 112 11.80 4.74 -18.97
CA SER A 112 11.82 6.06 -18.33
C SER A 112 11.98 6.04 -16.81
N LEU A 113 11.68 4.92 -16.17
CA LEU A 113 11.80 4.70 -14.72
C LEU A 113 13.07 3.92 -14.35
N THR A 114 13.71 3.24 -15.30
CA THR A 114 14.93 2.46 -15.05
C THR A 114 16.02 3.34 -14.45
N GLY A 115 16.57 2.92 -13.30
CA GLY A 115 17.59 3.65 -12.56
C GLY A 115 17.10 4.90 -11.80
N LYS A 116 15.81 5.24 -11.91
CA LYS A 116 15.16 6.35 -11.16
C LYS A 116 14.13 5.83 -10.15
N TYR A 117 13.69 4.60 -10.32
CA TYR A 117 12.72 4.00 -9.42
C TYR A 117 13.39 3.58 -8.13
N GLN A 118 12.77 3.90 -7.02
CA GLN A 118 13.25 3.43 -5.72
C GLN A 118 12.76 2.01 -5.49
N ASP A 119 13.65 1.04 -5.48
CA ASP A 119 13.29 -0.37 -5.30
C ASP A 119 13.04 -0.73 -3.83
N PHE A 120 13.52 0.09 -2.89
CA PHE A 120 13.34 -0.12 -1.46
C PHE A 120 13.11 1.18 -0.69
N THR A 121 12.13 1.20 0.22
CA THR A 121 11.99 2.22 1.26
C THR A 121 11.51 1.59 2.57
N GLN A 122 12.09 2.04 3.67
CA GLN A 122 11.67 1.69 5.04
C GLN A 122 12.01 2.86 5.96
N ALA A 123 11.04 3.31 6.75
CA ALA A 123 11.25 4.37 7.71
C ALA A 123 12.04 3.85 8.93
N ASP A 124 13.10 4.58 9.30
CA ASP A 124 13.64 4.45 10.65
C ASP A 124 12.77 5.27 11.60
N VAL A 125 11.97 4.58 12.38
CA VAL A 125 11.04 5.17 13.36
C VAL A 125 11.64 5.27 14.77
N GLY A 126 12.93 4.96 14.96
CA GLY A 126 13.58 4.95 16.26
C GLY A 126 13.41 6.28 17.00
N ARG A 127 13.76 7.39 16.37
CA ARG A 127 13.63 8.72 16.97
C ARG A 127 12.17 9.08 17.32
N LEU A 128 11.21 8.64 16.53
CA LEU A 128 9.78 8.86 16.80
C LEU A 128 9.35 8.09 18.05
N ARG A 129 9.84 6.86 18.22
CA ARG A 129 9.60 6.03 19.41
C ARG A 129 10.26 6.60 20.66
N GLU A 130 11.54 6.98 20.57
CA GLU A 130 12.28 7.62 21.66
C GLU A 130 11.61 8.91 22.14
N ALA A 131 10.98 9.64 21.23
CA ALA A 131 10.23 10.85 21.55
C ALA A 131 8.83 10.59 22.18
N GLY A 132 8.45 9.31 22.39
CA GLY A 132 7.27 8.90 23.12
C GLY A 132 6.06 8.50 22.29
N TYR A 133 6.16 8.46 20.96
CA TYR A 133 5.08 7.93 20.13
C TYR A 133 5.08 6.40 20.18
N ASP A 134 4.23 5.81 20.99
CA ASP A 134 4.17 4.37 21.26
C ASP A 134 3.03 3.62 20.54
N ARG A 135 2.15 4.35 19.81
CA ARG A 135 1.02 3.75 19.10
C ARG A 135 1.49 2.75 18.06
N LYS A 136 0.80 1.60 17.99
CA LYS A 136 1.06 0.59 16.97
C LYS A 136 0.58 1.09 15.62
N PHE A 137 1.41 0.92 14.60
CA PHE A 137 1.01 1.15 13.22
C PHE A 137 0.10 0.05 12.70
N THR A 138 -0.80 0.43 11.82
CA THR A 138 -1.75 -0.47 11.18
C THR A 138 -1.02 -1.45 10.27
N ALA A 139 -1.33 -2.74 10.38
CA ALA A 139 -0.83 -3.75 9.44
C ALA A 139 -1.34 -3.48 8.02
N LEU A 140 -0.52 -3.80 7.01
CA LEU A 140 -0.82 -3.55 5.59
C LEU A 140 -2.21 -4.05 5.19
N GLU A 141 -2.51 -5.30 5.51
CA GLU A 141 -3.76 -5.97 5.14
C GLU A 141 -4.98 -5.27 5.77
N ALA A 142 -4.84 -4.84 7.02
CA ALA A 142 -5.92 -4.13 7.73
C ALA A 142 -6.16 -2.72 7.15
N GLY A 143 -5.09 -1.99 6.84
CA GLY A 143 -5.18 -0.67 6.21
C GLY A 143 -5.78 -0.73 4.82
N VAL A 144 -5.30 -1.66 3.99
CA VAL A 144 -5.82 -1.90 2.64
C VAL A 144 -7.29 -2.30 2.68
N ARG A 145 -7.68 -3.22 3.59
CA ARG A 145 -9.06 -3.66 3.73
C ARG A 145 -10.00 -2.49 4.02
N ARG A 146 -9.68 -1.65 5.01
CA ARG A 146 -10.49 -0.47 5.34
C ARG A 146 -10.61 0.49 4.17
N TYR A 147 -9.51 0.69 3.43
CA TYR A 147 -9.52 1.58 2.27
C TYR A 147 -10.35 1.04 1.11
N VAL A 148 -10.26 -0.26 0.82
CA VAL A 148 -11.08 -0.93 -0.20
C VAL A 148 -12.56 -0.89 0.15
N ASP A 149 -12.90 -1.13 1.42
CA ASP A 149 -14.28 -1.02 1.91
C ASP A 149 -14.82 0.40 1.71
N TRP A 150 -14.03 1.42 2.04
CA TRP A 150 -14.38 2.82 1.84
C TRP A 150 -14.57 3.18 0.36
N LEU A 151 -13.64 2.78 -0.51
CA LEU A 151 -13.74 3.00 -1.96
C LEU A 151 -14.99 2.34 -2.54
N GLY A 152 -15.28 1.09 -2.17
CA GLY A 152 -16.46 0.37 -2.64
C GLY A 152 -17.79 1.02 -2.23
N GLN A 153 -17.84 1.68 -1.07
CA GLN A 153 -19.02 2.42 -0.63
C GLN A 153 -19.20 3.73 -1.42
N HIS A 154 -18.11 4.47 -1.67
CA HIS A 154 -18.17 5.78 -2.33
C HIS A 154 -18.34 5.70 -3.85
N MET A 155 -17.84 4.64 -4.49
CA MET A 155 -18.12 4.39 -5.91
C MET A 155 -19.60 4.05 -6.21
N ARG A 156 -20.32 3.51 -5.23
CA ARG A 156 -21.76 3.24 -5.37
C ARG A 156 -22.63 4.49 -5.15
N SER A 157 -22.05 5.51 -4.55
CA SER A 157 -22.77 6.75 -4.18
C SER A 157 -22.63 7.87 -5.20
N ASP A 158 -21.79 7.70 -6.22
CA ASP A 158 -21.55 8.70 -7.29
C ASP A 158 -21.90 8.06 -8.65
N PRO A 159 -23.21 7.99 -9.02
CA PRO A 159 -23.62 7.64 -10.37
C PRO A 159 -23.41 8.87 -11.25
N SER A 160 -22.24 8.94 -11.92
CA SER A 160 -21.96 9.93 -12.98
C SER A 160 -22.85 9.74 -14.19
#